data_114f83153f86a4ea0eaeb2cbb3219cca
#
_entry.id   114f83153f86a4ea0eaeb2cbb3219cca
#
_cell.length_a   1.000
_cell.length_b   1.000
_cell.length_c   1.000
_cell.angle_alpha   90.00
_cell.angle_beta   90.00
_cell.angle_gamma   90.00
#
_symmetry.space_group_name_H-M   'P 1'
#
loop_
_entity.id
_entity.type
_entity.pdbx_description
1 polymer ?
#
loop_
_entity_poly.entity_id
_entity_poly.type
_entity_poly.pdbx_seq_one_letter_code
_entity_poly.pdbx_strand_id
1 'polypeptide(L)'
;MINISHLSKSFNKQAVLENISLRIPRGEIVCLLGPSGSGKTTLIRLILGAIAPDKGEVRIDDTPVPNRQLLATIGFMPQQDALYENLSAMDNLAFFAGLYGINKHTFRQRAEEALRLVGLENEQHKLVQFFSGGMKKRLSLAVATLNDPDLLLLDEPTVGIDPVLRRAIWQQFAQWRAEGKTLLVSTHVMDEVHECDKAALINHGKVIAYDAVSNLLKHTKSGQIEELFIQE
;
A
#
# COMPACT_ATOMS: atom_id res chain seq x y z
N MET A 1 12.57 1.00 9.47
CA MET A 1 11.20 0.43 9.40
C MET A 1 11.20 -0.88 8.59
N ILE A 2 11.34 -0.88 7.26
CA ILE A 2 11.41 -2.13 6.48
C ILE A 2 12.81 -2.27 5.89
N ASN A 3 13.45 -3.43 6.13
CA ASN A 3 14.72 -3.80 5.52
C ASN A 3 14.51 -5.03 4.64
N ILE A 4 14.88 -4.93 3.38
CA ILE A 4 14.80 -5.98 2.37
C ILE A 4 16.22 -6.27 1.91
N SER A 5 16.67 -7.53 2.01
CA SER A 5 18.05 -7.93 1.71
C SER A 5 18.09 -9.07 0.70
N HIS A 6 18.62 -8.79 -0.49
CA HIS A 6 18.87 -9.76 -1.57
C HIS A 6 17.65 -10.63 -1.93
N LEU A 7 16.46 -10.03 -1.91
CA LEU A 7 15.18 -10.70 -2.07
C LEU A 7 14.98 -11.13 -3.52
N SER A 8 14.67 -12.41 -3.73
CA SER A 8 14.31 -12.94 -5.05
C SER A 8 13.08 -13.83 -4.96
N LYS A 9 12.26 -13.79 -6.02
CA LYS A 9 11.05 -14.61 -6.14
C LYS A 9 10.78 -15.02 -7.57
N SER A 10 10.45 -16.29 -7.76
CA SER A 10 10.03 -16.86 -9.03
C SER A 10 8.72 -17.60 -8.87
N PHE A 11 7.93 -17.66 -9.95
CA PHE A 11 6.75 -18.51 -10.06
C PHE A 11 6.88 -19.36 -11.32
N ASN A 12 6.66 -20.67 -11.21
CA ASN A 12 6.77 -21.60 -12.35
C ASN A 12 8.08 -21.44 -13.14
N LYS A 13 9.21 -21.27 -12.42
CA LYS A 13 10.56 -21.02 -12.98
C LYS A 13 10.73 -19.67 -13.70
N GLN A 14 9.73 -18.82 -13.71
CA GLN A 14 9.85 -17.46 -14.23
C GLN A 14 10.20 -16.51 -13.09
N ALA A 15 11.34 -15.83 -13.19
CA ALA A 15 11.75 -14.83 -12.22
C ALA A 15 10.78 -13.63 -12.28
N VAL A 16 10.31 -13.20 -11.10
CA VAL A 16 9.43 -12.02 -10.95
C VAL A 16 10.13 -10.91 -10.19
N LEU A 17 10.99 -11.27 -9.21
CA LEU A 17 11.87 -10.33 -8.52
C LEU A 17 13.27 -10.92 -8.43
N GLU A 18 14.27 -10.08 -8.73
CA GLU A 18 15.68 -10.49 -8.78
C GLU A 18 16.54 -9.59 -7.89
N ASN A 19 17.06 -10.16 -6.80
CA ASN A 19 18.07 -9.53 -5.93
C ASN A 19 17.68 -8.12 -5.43
N ILE A 20 16.44 -7.95 -4.99
CA ILE A 20 15.93 -6.68 -4.46
C ILE A 20 16.55 -6.40 -3.09
N SER A 21 17.17 -5.23 -2.94
CA SER A 21 17.62 -4.71 -1.66
C SER A 21 17.11 -3.27 -1.50
N LEU A 22 16.30 -3.02 -0.46
CA LEU A 22 15.68 -1.73 -0.20
C LEU A 22 15.59 -1.49 1.32
N ARG A 23 15.74 -0.24 1.72
CA ARG A 23 15.48 0.20 3.09
C ARG A 23 14.43 1.30 3.09
N ILE A 24 13.25 1.01 3.66
CA ILE A 24 12.15 1.97 3.80
C ILE A 24 12.22 2.55 5.22
N PRO A 25 12.47 3.86 5.36
CA PRO A 25 12.56 4.51 6.67
C PRO A 25 11.20 4.65 7.34
N ARG A 26 11.20 5.05 8.62
CA ARG A 26 9.97 5.42 9.33
C ARG A 26 9.53 6.83 8.97
N GLY A 27 8.21 7.07 9.02
CA GLY A 27 7.63 8.40 8.88
C GLY A 27 7.76 8.98 7.49
N GLU A 28 7.92 8.14 6.46
CA GLU A 28 7.97 8.56 5.06
C GLU A 28 6.89 7.87 4.23
N ILE A 29 6.45 8.55 3.17
CA ILE A 29 5.69 7.95 2.08
C ILE A 29 6.69 7.48 1.03
N VAL A 30 6.77 6.17 0.83
CA VAL A 30 7.64 5.57 -0.20
C VAL A 30 6.78 4.95 -1.29
N CYS A 31 7.05 5.35 -2.54
CA CYS A 31 6.37 4.83 -3.70
C CYS A 31 7.14 3.65 -4.31
N LEU A 32 6.44 2.55 -4.61
CA LEU A 32 6.89 1.51 -5.54
C LEU A 32 6.32 1.83 -6.92
N LEU A 33 7.12 2.42 -7.77
CA LEU A 33 6.70 2.91 -9.08
C LEU A 33 7.18 1.96 -10.18
N GLY A 34 6.34 1.69 -11.17
CA GLY A 34 6.71 0.88 -12.32
C GLY A 34 5.51 0.36 -13.11
N PRO A 35 5.73 -0.14 -14.31
CA PRO A 35 4.67 -0.66 -15.18
C PRO A 35 3.94 -1.86 -14.54
N SER A 36 2.76 -2.18 -15.07
CA SER A 36 2.04 -3.39 -14.69
C SER A 36 2.89 -4.62 -14.93
N GLY A 37 2.90 -5.56 -13.99
CA GLY A 37 3.72 -6.78 -14.08
C GLY A 37 5.19 -6.61 -13.68
N SER A 38 5.65 -5.44 -13.25
CA SER A 38 7.05 -5.23 -12.83
C SER A 38 7.43 -5.91 -11.50
N GLY A 39 6.45 -6.44 -10.74
CA GLY A 39 6.69 -7.16 -9.48
C GLY A 39 6.26 -6.43 -8.20
N LYS A 40 5.67 -5.22 -8.29
CA LYS A 40 5.26 -4.40 -7.12
C LYS A 40 4.35 -5.15 -6.13
N THR A 41 3.26 -5.72 -6.61
CA THR A 41 2.34 -6.54 -5.79
C THR A 41 3.03 -7.74 -5.16
N THR A 42 3.94 -8.39 -5.90
CA THR A 42 4.74 -9.50 -5.37
C THR A 42 5.65 -9.04 -4.24
N LEU A 43 6.29 -7.89 -4.39
CA LEU A 43 7.15 -7.30 -3.36
C LEU A 43 6.34 -6.97 -2.09
N ILE A 44 5.16 -6.35 -2.23
CA ILE A 44 4.27 -6.06 -1.09
C ILE A 44 3.86 -7.37 -0.38
N ARG A 45 3.50 -8.43 -1.12
CA ARG A 45 3.14 -9.74 -0.53
C ARG A 45 4.29 -10.40 0.21
N LEU A 46 5.53 -10.23 -0.26
CA LEU A 46 6.74 -10.69 0.43
C LEU A 46 7.01 -9.87 1.70
N ILE A 47 6.84 -8.55 1.66
CA ILE A 47 6.95 -7.67 2.83
C ILE A 47 5.89 -8.02 3.88
N LEU A 48 4.67 -8.33 3.46
CA LEU A 48 3.60 -8.79 4.33
C LEU A 48 3.84 -10.21 4.89
N GLY A 49 4.72 -11.01 4.24
CA GLY A 49 4.92 -12.41 4.56
C GLY A 49 3.79 -13.33 4.10
N ALA A 50 2.93 -12.84 3.20
CA ALA A 50 1.84 -13.63 2.59
C ALA A 50 2.38 -14.72 1.65
N ILE A 51 3.58 -14.52 1.12
CA ILE A 51 4.33 -15.51 0.34
C ILE A 51 5.78 -15.55 0.83
N ALA A 52 6.44 -16.70 0.72
CA ALA A 52 7.84 -16.85 1.09
C ALA A 52 8.77 -16.45 -0.08
N PRO A 53 9.91 -15.80 0.18
CA PRO A 53 10.93 -15.56 -0.83
C PRO A 53 11.65 -16.87 -1.20
N ASP A 54 12.25 -16.90 -2.39
CA ASP A 54 13.15 -18.01 -2.79
C ASP A 54 14.57 -17.77 -2.28
N LYS A 55 14.96 -16.46 -2.15
CA LYS A 55 16.24 -16.02 -1.56
C LYS A 55 16.04 -14.71 -0.85
N GLY A 56 16.95 -14.42 0.10
CA GLY A 56 16.93 -13.18 0.85
C GLY A 56 15.93 -13.18 2.00
N GLU A 57 15.79 -12.05 2.64
CA GLU A 57 14.87 -11.87 3.76
C GLU A 57 14.25 -10.48 3.80
N VAL A 58 13.14 -10.38 4.54
CA VAL A 58 12.48 -9.13 4.89
C VAL A 58 12.42 -9.02 6.41
N ARG A 59 12.72 -7.85 6.93
CA ARG A 59 12.59 -7.52 8.36
C ARG A 59 11.83 -6.21 8.50
N ILE A 60 10.92 -6.16 9.47
CA ILE A 60 10.20 -4.94 9.87
C ILE A 60 10.55 -4.68 11.33
N ASP A 61 11.18 -3.53 11.61
CA ASP A 61 11.72 -3.17 12.92
C ASP A 61 12.54 -4.31 13.55
N ASP A 62 13.49 -4.82 12.77
CA ASP A 62 14.37 -5.93 13.10
C ASP A 62 13.66 -7.28 13.34
N THR A 63 12.33 -7.32 13.25
CA THR A 63 11.55 -8.56 13.33
C THR A 63 11.49 -9.23 11.96
N PRO A 64 11.92 -10.49 11.82
CA PRO A 64 11.83 -11.20 10.55
C PRO A 64 10.38 -11.50 10.17
N VAL A 65 10.10 -11.44 8.85
CA VAL A 65 8.81 -11.76 8.27
C VAL A 65 8.88 -13.18 7.67
N PRO A 66 7.82 -14.03 7.82
CA PRO A 66 6.49 -13.71 8.38
C PRO A 66 6.45 -13.70 9.91
N ASN A 67 5.67 -12.79 10.48
CA ASN A 67 5.42 -12.74 11.91
C ASN A 67 3.95 -12.36 12.17
N ARG A 68 3.18 -13.25 12.84
CA ARG A 68 1.75 -13.07 13.05
C ARG A 68 1.40 -11.86 13.95
N GLN A 69 2.22 -11.58 14.97
CA GLN A 69 1.98 -10.45 15.86
C GLN A 69 2.20 -9.12 15.12
N LEU A 70 3.22 -9.08 14.27
CA LEU A 70 3.51 -7.93 13.43
C LEU A 70 2.38 -7.65 12.42
N LEU A 71 1.78 -8.70 11.83
CA LEU A 71 0.67 -8.55 10.88
C LEU A 71 -0.54 -7.82 11.48
N ALA A 72 -0.80 -7.99 12.77
CA ALA A 72 -1.91 -7.31 13.45
C ALA A 72 -1.69 -5.78 13.58
N THR A 73 -0.46 -5.30 13.40
CA THR A 73 -0.10 -3.87 13.49
C THR A 73 0.07 -3.20 12.14
N ILE A 74 -0.07 -3.95 11.05
CA ILE A 74 0.08 -3.44 9.67
C ILE A 74 -1.30 -3.21 9.07
N GLY A 75 -1.51 -2.04 8.47
CA GLY A 75 -2.64 -1.79 7.59
C GLY A 75 -2.31 -2.27 6.19
N PHE A 76 -3.12 -3.17 5.63
CA PHE A 76 -2.89 -3.68 4.29
C PHE A 76 -4.11 -3.48 3.41
N MET A 77 -3.91 -2.84 2.27
CA MET A 77 -4.89 -2.73 1.19
C MET A 77 -4.39 -3.51 -0.03
N PRO A 78 -5.00 -4.64 -0.38
CA PRO A 78 -4.65 -5.40 -1.57
C PRO A 78 -5.14 -4.72 -2.86
N GLN A 79 -4.50 -5.03 -3.98
CA GLN A 79 -4.92 -4.55 -5.31
C GLN A 79 -6.34 -5.03 -5.68
N GLN A 80 -6.67 -6.29 -5.35
CA GLN A 80 -8.02 -6.85 -5.48
C GLN A 80 -8.72 -6.80 -4.13
N ASP A 81 -9.95 -6.30 -4.12
CA ASP A 81 -10.71 -6.15 -2.89
C ASP A 81 -10.95 -7.50 -2.21
N ALA A 82 -10.64 -7.57 -0.91
CA ALA A 82 -10.88 -8.74 -0.06
C ALA A 82 -12.15 -8.54 0.79
N LEU A 83 -13.21 -8.01 0.17
CA LEU A 83 -14.46 -7.67 0.84
C LEU A 83 -15.51 -8.77 0.73
N TYR A 84 -16.36 -8.86 1.74
CA TYR A 84 -17.52 -9.76 1.76
C TYR A 84 -18.70 -9.07 1.10
N GLU A 85 -19.06 -9.48 -0.11
CA GLU A 85 -20.09 -8.82 -0.93
C GLU A 85 -21.49 -8.92 -0.31
N ASN A 86 -21.78 -9.97 0.46
CA ASN A 86 -23.07 -10.20 1.14
C ASN A 86 -23.20 -9.44 2.46
N LEU A 87 -22.18 -8.70 2.87
CA LEU A 87 -22.18 -7.86 4.06
C LEU A 87 -22.31 -6.39 3.67
N SER A 88 -22.84 -5.57 4.59
CA SER A 88 -22.80 -4.12 4.44
C SER A 88 -21.37 -3.57 4.62
N ALA A 89 -21.14 -2.30 4.29
CA ALA A 89 -19.85 -1.66 4.55
C ALA A 89 -19.49 -1.70 6.04
N MET A 90 -20.45 -1.38 6.92
CA MET A 90 -20.25 -1.43 8.37
C MET A 90 -19.98 -2.85 8.87
N ASP A 91 -20.67 -3.87 8.33
CA ASP A 91 -20.45 -5.26 8.74
C ASP A 91 -19.10 -5.80 8.25
N ASN A 92 -18.62 -5.37 7.07
CA ASN A 92 -17.26 -5.63 6.63
C ASN A 92 -16.25 -5.05 7.63
N LEU A 93 -16.39 -3.78 8.00
CA LEU A 93 -15.52 -3.16 9.00
C LEU A 93 -15.58 -3.90 10.35
N ALA A 94 -16.77 -4.32 10.79
CA ALA A 94 -16.93 -5.08 12.03
C ALA A 94 -16.22 -6.44 11.99
N PHE A 95 -16.28 -7.14 10.84
CA PHE A 95 -15.57 -8.39 10.63
C PHE A 95 -14.04 -8.20 10.77
N PHE A 96 -13.47 -7.22 10.07
CA PHE A 96 -12.03 -6.95 10.12
C PHE A 96 -11.61 -6.41 11.50
N ALA A 97 -12.45 -5.59 12.15
CA ALA A 97 -12.19 -5.16 13.53
C ALA A 97 -12.04 -6.34 14.48
N GLY A 98 -12.87 -7.37 14.30
CA GLY A 98 -12.75 -8.62 15.07
C GLY A 98 -11.41 -9.33 14.83
N LEU A 99 -10.91 -9.36 13.60
CA LEU A 99 -9.60 -9.94 13.27
C LEU A 99 -8.43 -9.13 13.87
N TYR A 100 -8.55 -7.80 13.91
CA TYR A 100 -7.56 -6.91 14.54
C TYR A 100 -7.66 -6.85 16.06
N GLY A 101 -8.66 -7.49 16.67
CA GLY A 101 -8.87 -7.46 18.13
C GLY A 101 -9.38 -6.11 18.64
N ILE A 102 -9.99 -5.29 17.79
CA ILE A 102 -10.54 -3.99 18.15
C ILE A 102 -11.77 -4.21 19.04
N ASN A 103 -11.78 -3.58 20.23
CA ASN A 103 -12.90 -3.72 21.13
C ASN A 103 -14.15 -2.97 20.63
N LYS A 104 -15.34 -3.42 21.09
CA LYS A 104 -16.62 -2.89 20.62
C LYS A 104 -16.83 -1.40 20.94
N HIS A 105 -16.21 -0.87 21.99
CA HIS A 105 -16.38 0.53 22.39
C HIS A 105 -15.65 1.49 21.44
N THR A 106 -14.47 1.10 20.95
CA THR A 106 -13.68 1.90 20.01
C THR A 106 -14.03 1.63 18.55
N PHE A 107 -14.63 0.47 18.26
CA PHE A 107 -14.96 0.07 16.88
C PHE A 107 -15.84 1.08 16.17
N ARG A 108 -16.95 1.51 16.80
CA ARG A 108 -17.92 2.37 16.13
C ARG A 108 -17.30 3.70 15.69
N GLN A 109 -16.55 4.34 16.59
CA GLN A 109 -15.86 5.59 16.28
C GLN A 109 -14.86 5.40 15.12
N ARG A 110 -14.00 4.36 15.20
CA ARG A 110 -13.00 4.08 14.15
C ARG A 110 -13.64 3.75 12.82
N ALA A 111 -14.74 3.01 12.80
CA ALA A 111 -15.46 2.67 11.58
C ALA A 111 -16.10 3.91 10.93
N GLU A 112 -16.72 4.80 11.72
CA GLU A 112 -17.27 6.05 11.23
C GLU A 112 -16.18 6.99 10.69
N GLU A 113 -15.04 7.08 11.35
CA GLU A 113 -13.86 7.85 10.89
C GLU A 113 -13.30 7.28 9.59
N ALA A 114 -13.13 5.95 9.51
CA ALA A 114 -12.64 5.28 8.30
C ALA A 114 -13.59 5.45 7.11
N LEU A 115 -14.92 5.36 7.33
CA LEU A 115 -15.91 5.58 6.27
C LEU A 115 -15.94 7.04 5.80
N ARG A 116 -15.81 8.00 6.73
CA ARG A 116 -15.74 9.43 6.39
C ARG A 116 -14.51 9.75 5.56
N LEU A 117 -13.36 9.20 5.93
CA LEU A 117 -12.10 9.34 5.19
C LEU A 117 -12.27 9.01 3.70
N VAL A 118 -13.03 7.96 3.40
CA VAL A 118 -13.20 7.46 2.04
C VAL A 118 -14.53 7.92 1.39
N GLY A 119 -15.29 8.81 2.04
CA GLY A 119 -16.57 9.34 1.53
C GLY A 119 -17.63 8.26 1.35
N LEU A 120 -17.77 7.34 2.31
CA LEU A 120 -18.74 6.25 2.33
C LEU A 120 -19.65 6.28 3.56
N GLU A 121 -19.67 7.37 4.33
CA GLU A 121 -20.47 7.50 5.55
C GLU A 121 -21.97 7.31 5.30
N ASN A 122 -22.47 7.76 4.14
CA ASN A 122 -23.89 7.61 3.77
C ASN A 122 -24.24 6.21 3.22
N GLU A 123 -23.23 5.39 2.92
CA GLU A 123 -23.38 4.05 2.33
C GLU A 123 -23.12 2.93 3.34
N GLN A 124 -22.98 3.24 4.62
CA GLN A 124 -22.53 2.32 5.68
C GLN A 124 -23.41 1.06 5.80
N HIS A 125 -24.69 1.14 5.51
CA HIS A 125 -25.65 0.02 5.62
C HIS A 125 -25.94 -0.68 4.28
N LYS A 126 -25.40 -0.18 3.17
CA LYS A 126 -25.57 -0.77 1.86
C LYS A 126 -24.69 -1.99 1.68
N LEU A 127 -25.23 -3.07 1.11
CA LEU A 127 -24.47 -4.28 0.82
C LEU A 127 -23.41 -4.01 -0.24
N VAL A 128 -22.22 -4.57 -0.03
CA VAL A 128 -21.04 -4.36 -0.88
C VAL A 128 -21.23 -4.89 -2.30
N GLN A 129 -22.07 -5.90 -2.51
CA GLN A 129 -22.44 -6.36 -3.87
C GLN A 129 -23.05 -5.26 -4.76
N PHE A 130 -23.62 -4.22 -4.17
CA PHE A 130 -24.20 -3.07 -4.90
C PHE A 130 -23.23 -1.88 -4.99
N PHE A 131 -21.98 -2.05 -4.55
CA PHE A 131 -20.95 -1.03 -4.68
C PHE A 131 -20.36 -1.03 -6.09
N SER A 132 -20.01 0.16 -6.60
CA SER A 132 -19.12 0.27 -7.75
C SER A 132 -17.71 -0.21 -7.40
N GLY A 133 -16.88 -0.51 -8.41
CA GLY A 133 -15.47 -0.87 -8.18
C GLY A 133 -14.72 0.19 -7.38
N GLY A 134 -14.94 1.49 -7.68
CA GLY A 134 -14.36 2.58 -6.90
C GLY A 134 -14.85 2.63 -5.44
N MET A 135 -16.12 2.31 -5.17
CA MET A 135 -16.63 2.21 -3.80
C MET A 135 -16.03 1.02 -3.04
N LYS A 136 -15.90 -0.14 -3.69
CA LYS A 136 -15.23 -1.31 -3.10
C LYS A 136 -13.78 -0.97 -2.73
N LYS A 137 -13.07 -0.34 -3.65
CA LYS A 137 -11.68 0.09 -3.42
C LYS A 137 -11.55 1.05 -2.25
N ARG A 138 -12.44 2.03 -2.14
CA ARG A 138 -12.50 2.96 -1.01
C ARG A 138 -12.79 2.25 0.32
N LEU A 139 -13.71 1.29 0.33
CA LEU A 139 -13.98 0.49 1.52
C LEU A 139 -12.76 -0.38 1.91
N SER A 140 -12.04 -0.92 0.93
CA SER A 140 -10.79 -1.66 1.18
C SER A 140 -9.72 -0.78 1.85
N LEU A 141 -9.61 0.49 1.46
CA LEU A 141 -8.75 1.47 2.15
C LEU A 141 -9.25 1.74 3.58
N ALA A 142 -10.55 1.90 3.79
CA ALA A 142 -11.11 2.07 5.14
C ALA A 142 -10.79 0.87 6.05
N VAL A 143 -10.85 -0.36 5.52
CA VAL A 143 -10.43 -1.57 6.26
C VAL A 143 -8.96 -1.50 6.65
N ALA A 144 -8.08 -1.09 5.73
CA ALA A 144 -6.64 -1.02 5.98
C ALA A 144 -6.26 -0.01 7.07
N THR A 145 -7.11 0.98 7.35
CA THR A 145 -6.85 2.04 8.35
C THR A 145 -7.51 1.79 9.69
N LEU A 146 -8.36 0.79 9.78
CA LEU A 146 -9.28 0.56 10.91
C LEU A 146 -8.57 0.33 12.25
N ASN A 147 -7.41 -0.33 12.24
CA ASN A 147 -6.61 -0.62 13.43
C ASN A 147 -5.60 0.50 13.78
N ASP A 148 -5.67 1.64 13.09
CA ASP A 148 -4.77 2.79 13.27
C ASP A 148 -3.27 2.39 13.21
N PRO A 149 -2.83 1.78 12.11
CA PRO A 149 -1.49 1.20 12.01
C PRO A 149 -0.39 2.26 11.87
N ASP A 150 0.82 1.93 12.36
CA ASP A 150 2.04 2.73 12.12
C ASP A 150 2.64 2.49 10.72
N LEU A 151 2.32 1.34 10.12
CA LEU A 151 2.74 0.95 8.77
C LEU A 151 1.55 0.60 7.91
N LEU A 152 1.43 1.28 6.78
CA LEU A 152 0.43 1.03 5.74
C LEU A 152 1.13 0.49 4.48
N LEU A 153 0.67 -0.68 4.02
CA LEU A 153 1.07 -1.28 2.74
C LEU A 153 -0.12 -1.18 1.79
N LEU A 154 -0.04 -0.31 0.79
CA LEU A 154 -1.17 0.05 -0.08
C LEU A 154 -0.85 -0.32 -1.53
N ASP A 155 -1.56 -1.30 -2.07
CA ASP A 155 -1.35 -1.78 -3.44
C ASP A 155 -2.34 -1.10 -4.41
N GLU A 156 -1.86 -0.10 -5.15
CA GLU A 156 -2.61 0.74 -6.10
C GLU A 156 -3.86 1.41 -5.48
N PRO A 157 -3.73 2.13 -4.33
CA PRO A 157 -4.87 2.58 -3.54
C PRO A 157 -5.78 3.60 -4.25
N THR A 158 -5.28 4.33 -5.22
CA THR A 158 -5.96 5.47 -5.88
C THR A 158 -6.36 5.20 -7.32
N VAL A 159 -5.96 4.05 -7.87
CA VAL A 159 -6.33 3.66 -9.25
C VAL A 159 -7.83 3.42 -9.36
N GLY A 160 -8.47 4.09 -10.34
CA GLY A 160 -9.92 3.98 -10.55
C GLY A 160 -10.78 4.84 -9.60
N ILE A 161 -10.15 5.72 -8.82
CA ILE A 161 -10.82 6.72 -7.98
C ILE A 161 -10.89 8.06 -8.72
N ASP A 162 -12.00 8.79 -8.55
CA ASP A 162 -12.16 10.11 -9.17
C ASP A 162 -11.08 11.10 -8.68
N PRO A 163 -10.72 12.12 -9.49
CA PRO A 163 -9.60 13.02 -9.19
C PRO A 163 -9.77 13.82 -7.89
N VAL A 164 -10.99 14.21 -7.53
CA VAL A 164 -11.24 15.03 -6.32
C VAL A 164 -10.98 14.19 -5.08
N LEU A 165 -11.52 12.98 -5.03
CA LEU A 165 -11.34 12.08 -3.91
C LEU A 165 -9.89 11.54 -3.85
N ARG A 166 -9.26 11.27 -5.01
CA ARG A 166 -7.84 10.91 -5.06
C ARG A 166 -6.98 11.95 -4.36
N ARG A 167 -7.20 13.23 -4.66
CA ARG A 167 -6.48 14.33 -4.00
C ARG A 167 -6.72 14.34 -2.48
N ALA A 168 -7.95 14.13 -2.03
CA ALA A 168 -8.27 14.06 -0.60
C ALA A 168 -7.55 12.89 0.09
N ILE A 169 -7.47 11.72 -0.57
CA ILE A 169 -6.73 10.55 -0.06
C ILE A 169 -5.24 10.87 0.09
N TRP A 170 -4.60 11.48 -0.92
CA TRP A 170 -3.19 11.87 -0.84
C TRP A 170 -2.93 12.91 0.24
N GLN A 171 -3.83 13.88 0.43
CA GLN A 171 -3.75 14.83 1.56
C GLN A 171 -3.80 14.09 2.92
N GLN A 172 -4.64 13.07 3.04
CA GLN A 172 -4.69 12.25 4.24
C GLN A 172 -3.41 11.43 4.44
N PHE A 173 -2.82 10.90 3.37
CA PHE A 173 -1.52 10.20 3.45
C PHE A 173 -0.42 11.15 3.94
N ALA A 174 -0.39 12.38 3.44
CA ALA A 174 0.54 13.41 3.91
C ALA A 174 0.33 13.77 5.39
N GLN A 175 -0.92 13.82 5.86
CA GLN A 175 -1.22 14.01 7.28
C GLN A 175 -0.72 12.85 8.13
N TRP A 176 -0.99 11.61 7.76
CA TRP A 176 -0.50 10.43 8.48
C TRP A 176 1.03 10.37 8.54
N ARG A 177 1.71 10.75 7.45
CA ARG A 177 3.15 10.90 7.45
C ARG A 177 3.62 11.95 8.48
N ALA A 178 2.93 13.10 8.54
CA ALA A 178 3.25 14.15 9.52
C ALA A 178 3.02 13.68 10.97
N GLU A 179 2.11 12.74 11.19
CA GLU A 179 1.87 12.04 12.47
C GLU A 179 2.91 10.94 12.76
N GLY A 180 3.86 10.69 11.84
CA GLY A 180 4.94 9.72 11.99
C GLY A 180 4.64 8.33 11.43
N LYS A 181 3.49 8.13 10.77
CA LYS A 181 3.17 6.87 10.10
C LYS A 181 4.02 6.66 8.85
N THR A 182 4.26 5.41 8.52
CA THR A 182 5.02 4.99 7.33
C THR A 182 4.06 4.42 6.30
N LEU A 183 4.15 4.87 5.07
CA LEU A 183 3.31 4.39 3.97
C LEU A 183 4.19 3.83 2.85
N LEU A 184 3.93 2.61 2.44
CA LEU A 184 4.47 2.02 1.21
C LEU A 184 3.33 1.89 0.21
N VAL A 185 3.38 2.68 -0.85
CA VAL A 185 2.32 2.79 -1.86
C VAL A 185 2.83 2.26 -3.18
N SER A 186 2.19 1.23 -3.76
CA SER A 186 2.47 0.88 -5.14
C SER A 186 1.58 1.68 -6.09
N THR A 187 2.12 2.10 -7.21
CA THR A 187 1.35 2.72 -8.29
C THR A 187 2.04 2.53 -9.64
N HIS A 188 1.27 2.63 -10.71
CA HIS A 188 1.76 2.78 -12.08
C HIS A 188 1.42 4.17 -12.64
N VAL A 189 0.79 5.03 -11.84
CA VAL A 189 0.46 6.42 -12.18
C VAL A 189 1.67 7.30 -11.84
N MET A 190 2.37 7.74 -12.86
CA MET A 190 3.66 8.43 -12.69
C MET A 190 3.54 9.75 -11.94
N ASP A 191 2.46 10.51 -12.15
CA ASP A 191 2.24 11.79 -11.47
C ASP A 191 2.11 11.65 -9.94
N GLU A 192 1.70 10.48 -9.44
CA GLU A 192 1.57 10.24 -7.99
C GLU A 192 2.92 10.23 -7.26
N VAL A 193 4.04 10.11 -7.97
CA VAL A 193 5.37 10.17 -7.38
C VAL A 193 5.63 11.49 -6.65
N HIS A 194 5.04 12.59 -7.13
CA HIS A 194 5.20 13.92 -6.52
C HIS A 194 4.59 14.04 -5.11
N GLU A 195 3.71 13.13 -4.74
CA GLU A 195 3.10 13.06 -3.41
C GLU A 195 3.96 12.25 -2.40
N CYS A 196 5.09 11.68 -2.85
CA CYS A 196 5.94 10.77 -2.09
C CYS A 196 7.27 11.42 -1.71
N ASP A 197 7.84 10.99 -0.57
CA ASP A 197 9.18 11.45 -0.14
C ASP A 197 10.28 10.74 -0.96
N LYS A 198 10.12 9.42 -1.18
CA LYS A 198 11.05 8.59 -1.94
C LYS A 198 10.30 7.70 -2.92
N ALA A 199 11.00 7.28 -3.96
CA ALA A 199 10.48 6.30 -4.91
C ALA A 199 11.50 5.21 -5.19
N ALA A 200 11.03 3.96 -5.21
CA ALA A 200 11.73 2.81 -5.76
C ALA A 200 11.14 2.51 -7.14
N LEU A 201 11.92 2.72 -8.18
CA LEU A 201 11.53 2.44 -9.55
C LEU A 201 11.80 0.96 -9.82
N ILE A 202 10.74 0.21 -10.14
CA ILE A 202 10.82 -1.24 -10.38
C ILE A 202 10.52 -1.51 -11.85
N ASN A 203 11.47 -2.12 -12.53
CA ASN A 203 11.34 -2.56 -13.91
C ASN A 203 11.86 -3.99 -14.07
N HIS A 204 11.12 -4.85 -14.78
CA HIS A 204 11.49 -6.25 -15.02
C HIS A 204 12.00 -7.00 -13.76
N GLY A 205 11.34 -6.78 -12.61
CA GLY A 205 11.69 -7.45 -11.37
C GLY A 205 12.94 -6.92 -10.65
N LYS A 206 13.51 -5.81 -11.10
CA LYS A 206 14.68 -5.16 -10.49
C LYS A 206 14.36 -3.75 -10.02
N VAL A 207 15.05 -3.28 -8.98
CA VAL A 207 15.05 -1.87 -8.60
C VAL A 207 16.09 -1.17 -9.47
N ILE A 208 15.63 -0.31 -10.39
CA ILE A 208 16.50 0.45 -11.28
C ILE A 208 16.98 1.76 -10.67
N ALA A 209 16.20 2.34 -9.75
CA ALA A 209 16.58 3.51 -8.96
C ALA A 209 15.82 3.54 -7.63
N TYR A 210 16.44 4.07 -6.58
CA TYR A 210 15.80 4.32 -5.29
C TYR A 210 16.45 5.53 -4.62
N ASP A 211 15.72 6.61 -4.48
CA ASP A 211 16.17 7.85 -3.81
C ASP A 211 14.96 8.73 -3.42
N ALA A 212 15.25 9.87 -2.79
CA ALA A 212 14.28 10.96 -2.65
C ALA A 212 13.76 11.39 -4.04
N VAL A 213 12.45 11.61 -4.14
CA VAL A 213 11.82 12.00 -5.42
C VAL A 213 12.49 13.24 -6.00
N SER A 214 12.81 14.23 -5.16
CA SER A 214 13.54 15.45 -5.58
C SER A 214 14.92 15.19 -6.19
N ASN A 215 15.59 14.09 -5.79
CA ASN A 215 16.88 13.71 -6.36
C ASN A 215 16.69 12.95 -7.68
N LEU A 216 15.74 12.02 -7.73
CA LEU A 216 15.42 11.27 -8.96
C LEU A 216 15.07 12.21 -10.12
N LEU A 217 14.26 13.24 -9.84
CA LEU A 217 13.86 14.22 -10.84
C LEU A 217 15.02 15.08 -11.38
N LYS A 218 16.11 15.27 -10.62
CA LYS A 218 17.33 15.94 -11.13
C LYS A 218 18.04 15.17 -12.22
N HIS A 219 17.80 13.86 -12.31
CA HIS A 219 18.40 13.01 -13.36
C HIS A 219 17.52 12.92 -14.63
N THR A 220 16.39 13.61 -14.65
CA THR A 220 15.50 13.72 -15.81
C THR A 220 15.73 15.06 -16.54
N LYS A 221 15.44 15.11 -17.83
CA LYS A 221 15.59 16.34 -18.65
C LYS A 221 14.35 17.23 -18.58
N SER A 222 13.16 16.62 -18.53
CA SER A 222 11.88 17.34 -18.51
C SER A 222 11.26 17.45 -17.13
N GLY A 223 11.87 16.84 -16.08
CA GLY A 223 11.28 16.70 -14.76
C GLY A 223 10.23 15.59 -14.67
N GLN A 224 10.15 14.70 -15.66
CA GLN A 224 9.24 13.57 -15.68
C GLN A 224 9.94 12.28 -15.28
N ILE A 225 9.39 11.58 -14.29
CA ILE A 225 10.00 10.37 -13.73
C ILE A 225 10.05 9.21 -14.74
N GLU A 226 9.18 9.23 -15.76
CA GLU A 226 9.11 8.25 -16.85
C GLU A 226 10.42 8.12 -17.61
N GLU A 227 11.17 9.21 -17.72
CA GLU A 227 12.45 9.23 -18.44
C GLU A 227 13.44 8.21 -17.86
N LEU A 228 13.36 7.93 -16.56
CA LEU A 228 14.24 6.97 -15.89
C LEU A 228 13.95 5.52 -16.25
N PHE A 229 12.78 5.21 -16.80
CA PHE A 229 12.43 3.88 -17.31
C PHE A 229 12.85 3.65 -18.75
N ILE A 230 13.21 4.72 -19.50
CA ILE A 230 13.54 4.67 -20.94
C ILE A 230 15.06 4.65 -21.17
N GLN A 231 15.86 4.97 -20.14
CA GLN A 231 17.32 5.10 -20.23
C GLN A 231 18.08 3.76 -20.15
N GLU A 232 17.37 2.61 -20.16
CA GLU A 232 17.98 1.26 -20.20
C GLU A 232 18.17 0.72 -21.63
#